data_b4d2f9a27e83e2228dd855daa7bfc7bf
#
_entry.id   b4d2f9a27e83e2228dd855daa7bfc7bf
#
_cell.length_a   1.000
_cell.length_b   1.000
_cell.length_c   1.000
_cell.angle_alpha   90.00
_cell.angle_beta   90.00
_cell.angle_gamma   90.00
#
_symmetry.space_group_name_H-M   'P 1'
#
loop_
_entity.id
_entity.type
_entity.pdbx_description
1 polymer ?
#
loop_
_entity_poly.entity_id
_entity_poly.type
_entity_poly.pdbx_seq_one_letter_code
_entity_poly.pdbx_strand_id
1 'polypeptide(L)'
;MGRASKILLLVAFVAYPVLLHTFILKDQVQMWQLVFVFAPLLAVVMWVLFRIVGRVWWPLLAVAIVALFYFIVQGQYGRISLVAVNGLSHATLNLFLLWLFGRTLLPGREPLISQIARHINGPLQPEIVIYTRQVNIAWCSFFALQMVVSLLLYVFTPIAAWSFFINVLNLPLLILMFVVEHAYRTAHFPNHSRTSILKVIEVYSKDFAAPKSADNKR
;
A
#
# COMPACT_ATOMS: atom_id res chain seq x y z
N MET A 1 -22.64 -1.49 -3.00
CA MET A 1 -21.97 -0.39 -3.73
C MET A 1 -22.35 -0.45 -5.21
N GLY A 2 -22.91 0.60 -5.76
CA GLY A 2 -23.31 0.67 -7.18
C GLY A 2 -22.08 0.73 -8.11
N ARG A 3 -22.30 0.46 -9.42
CA ARG A 3 -21.24 0.51 -10.46
C ARG A 3 -20.57 1.89 -10.52
N ALA A 4 -21.36 2.96 -10.37
CA ALA A 4 -20.86 4.34 -10.36
C ALA A 4 -19.91 4.63 -9.18
N SER A 5 -20.19 4.14 -7.97
CA SER A 5 -19.32 4.35 -6.82
C SER A 5 -17.99 3.59 -6.94
N LYS A 6 -17.96 2.43 -7.59
CA LYS A 6 -16.71 1.70 -7.87
C LYS A 6 -15.84 2.45 -8.87
N ILE A 7 -16.45 3.02 -9.92
CA ILE A 7 -15.74 3.83 -10.92
C ILE A 7 -15.17 5.09 -10.26
N LEU A 8 -15.96 5.78 -9.44
CA LEU A 8 -15.53 6.99 -8.73
C LEU A 8 -14.32 6.71 -7.81
N LEU A 9 -14.36 5.60 -7.06
CA LEU A 9 -13.24 5.20 -6.21
C LEU A 9 -11.99 4.86 -7.02
N LEU A 10 -12.12 4.18 -8.15
CA LEU A 10 -11.00 3.88 -9.03
C LEU A 10 -10.36 5.16 -9.59
N VAL A 11 -11.20 6.09 -10.07
CA VAL A 11 -10.74 7.40 -10.56
C VAL A 11 -10.05 8.19 -9.45
N ALA A 12 -10.62 8.24 -8.25
CA ALA A 12 -10.01 8.91 -7.10
C ALA A 12 -8.66 8.28 -6.72
N PHE A 13 -8.57 6.95 -6.74
CA PHE A 13 -7.35 6.21 -6.43
C PHE A 13 -6.21 6.52 -7.42
N VAL A 14 -6.52 6.66 -8.70
CA VAL A 14 -5.52 7.00 -9.74
C VAL A 14 -5.20 8.49 -9.74
N ALA A 15 -6.22 9.35 -9.55
CA ALA A 15 -6.05 10.79 -9.57
C ALA A 15 -5.27 11.32 -8.36
N TYR A 16 -5.43 10.70 -7.19
CA TYR A 16 -4.80 11.17 -5.95
C TYR A 16 -3.26 11.25 -6.03
N PRO A 17 -2.52 10.22 -6.47
CA PRO A 17 -1.07 10.31 -6.63
C PRO A 17 -0.63 11.34 -7.68
N VAL A 18 -1.38 11.49 -8.77
CA VAL A 18 -1.10 12.50 -9.81
C VAL A 18 -1.26 13.91 -9.24
N LEU A 19 -2.32 14.17 -8.46
CA LEU A 19 -2.50 15.43 -7.76
C LEU A 19 -1.39 15.71 -6.76
N LEU A 20 -0.98 14.70 -5.99
CA LEU A 20 0.18 14.79 -5.10
C LEU A 20 1.44 15.25 -5.82
N HIS A 21 1.75 14.61 -6.95
CA HIS A 21 2.89 14.99 -7.78
C HIS A 21 2.79 16.47 -8.18
N THR A 22 1.65 16.91 -8.70
CA THR A 22 1.46 18.31 -9.12
C THR A 22 1.57 19.31 -7.96
N PHE A 23 1.15 18.93 -6.74
CA PHE A 23 1.26 19.81 -5.56
C PHE A 23 2.71 19.95 -5.08
N ILE A 24 3.49 18.87 -5.14
CA ILE A 24 4.92 18.88 -4.76
C ILE A 24 5.74 19.79 -5.71
N LEU A 25 5.32 19.92 -6.98
CA LEU A 25 5.98 20.76 -7.96
C LEU A 25 5.72 22.25 -7.78
N LYS A 26 4.73 22.64 -6.99
CA LYS A 26 4.42 24.06 -6.75
C LYS A 26 5.40 24.67 -5.74
N ASP A 27 5.85 25.87 -6.02
CA ASP A 27 6.73 26.63 -5.12
C ASP A 27 5.98 27.05 -3.84
N GLN A 28 4.68 27.36 -3.97
CA GLN A 28 3.82 27.70 -2.83
C GLN A 28 2.68 26.69 -2.73
N VAL A 29 2.59 26.05 -1.59
CA VAL A 29 1.53 25.08 -1.27
C VAL A 29 0.43 25.80 -0.50
N GLN A 30 -0.79 25.75 -1.01
CA GLN A 30 -1.95 26.35 -0.39
C GLN A 30 -2.55 25.44 0.70
N MET A 31 -3.21 26.05 1.70
CA MET A 31 -3.82 25.32 2.83
C MET A 31 -4.73 24.17 2.39
N TRP A 32 -5.58 24.39 1.39
CA TRP A 32 -6.50 23.36 0.91
C TRP A 32 -5.79 22.13 0.32
N GLN A 33 -4.60 22.31 -0.29
CA GLN A 33 -3.81 21.23 -0.84
C GLN A 33 -3.24 20.34 0.28
N LEU A 34 -2.77 20.98 1.37
CA LEU A 34 -2.35 20.26 2.57
C LEU A 34 -3.51 19.49 3.19
N VAL A 35 -4.65 20.18 3.37
CA VAL A 35 -5.86 19.54 3.91
C VAL A 35 -6.26 18.33 3.06
N PHE A 36 -6.28 18.48 1.73
CA PHE A 36 -6.64 17.40 0.82
C PHE A 36 -5.69 16.19 0.95
N VAL A 37 -4.38 16.44 1.03
CA VAL A 37 -3.36 15.37 1.12
C VAL A 37 -3.39 14.69 2.48
N PHE A 38 -3.52 15.47 3.56
CA PHE A 38 -3.51 14.93 4.91
C PHE A 38 -4.88 14.37 5.36
N ALA A 39 -5.97 14.69 4.66
CA ALA A 39 -7.31 14.27 5.06
C ALA A 39 -7.47 12.74 5.25
N PRO A 40 -7.00 11.86 4.36
CA PRO A 40 -7.09 10.42 4.57
C PRO A 40 -6.31 9.96 5.81
N LEU A 41 -5.09 10.48 6.00
CA LEU A 41 -4.26 10.18 7.16
C LEU A 41 -4.90 10.67 8.46
N LEU A 42 -5.40 11.91 8.45
CA LEU A 42 -6.12 12.49 9.58
C LEU A 42 -7.38 11.70 9.92
N ALA A 43 -8.14 11.25 8.91
CA ALA A 43 -9.32 10.42 9.13
C ALA A 43 -8.98 9.12 9.87
N VAL A 44 -7.88 8.45 9.47
CA VAL A 44 -7.41 7.24 10.15
C VAL A 44 -6.93 7.54 11.57
N VAL A 45 -6.10 8.57 11.74
CA VAL A 45 -5.60 9.01 13.06
C VAL A 45 -6.77 9.38 13.98
N MET A 46 -7.72 10.16 13.49
CA MET A 46 -8.91 10.54 14.25
C MET A 46 -9.75 9.32 14.61
N TRP A 47 -9.95 8.38 13.71
CA TRP A 47 -10.68 7.14 14.00
C TRP A 47 -10.00 6.31 15.11
N VAL A 48 -8.66 6.19 15.09
CA VAL A 48 -7.90 5.51 16.15
C VAL A 48 -8.00 6.27 17.48
N LEU A 49 -7.80 7.59 17.45
CA LEU A 49 -7.88 8.45 18.64
C LEU A 49 -9.29 8.41 19.26
N PHE A 50 -10.33 8.36 18.44
CA PHE A 50 -11.72 8.19 18.89
C PHE A 50 -11.93 6.94 19.75
N ARG A 51 -11.16 5.90 19.51
CA ARG A 51 -11.27 4.64 20.27
C ARG A 51 -10.44 4.62 21.54
N ILE A 52 -9.36 5.42 21.59
CA ILE A 52 -8.37 5.38 22.67
C ILE A 52 -8.56 6.54 23.65
N VAL A 53 -8.90 7.74 23.13
CA VAL A 53 -8.93 8.99 23.91
C VAL A 53 -10.35 9.32 24.34
N GLY A 54 -10.53 9.63 25.62
CA GLY A 54 -11.82 10.06 26.17
C GLY A 54 -12.35 11.33 25.51
N ARG A 55 -13.67 11.45 25.35
CA ARG A 55 -14.36 12.57 24.67
C ARG A 55 -13.98 13.96 25.18
N VAL A 56 -13.55 14.06 26.41
CA VAL A 56 -13.15 15.33 27.06
C VAL A 56 -11.93 15.97 26.36
N TRP A 57 -11.05 15.17 25.76
CA TRP A 57 -9.82 15.66 25.13
C TRP A 57 -9.96 16.06 23.65
N TRP A 58 -11.13 15.85 23.06
CA TRP A 58 -11.42 16.11 21.65
C TRP A 58 -11.26 17.57 21.21
N PRO A 59 -11.75 18.56 21.99
CA PRO A 59 -11.56 19.96 21.62
C PRO A 59 -10.07 20.33 21.61
N LEU A 60 -9.29 19.81 22.56
CA LEU A 60 -7.85 20.06 22.63
C LEU A 60 -7.12 19.46 21.42
N LEU A 61 -7.47 18.23 21.01
CA LEU A 61 -6.92 17.60 19.82
C LEU A 61 -7.26 18.36 18.55
N ALA A 62 -8.49 18.83 18.41
CA ALA A 62 -8.91 19.65 17.26
C ALA A 62 -8.10 20.95 17.21
N VAL A 63 -7.96 21.66 18.31
CA VAL A 63 -7.15 22.87 18.39
C VAL A 63 -5.68 22.58 18.05
N ALA A 64 -5.11 21.50 18.57
CA ALA A 64 -3.73 21.11 18.27
C ALA A 64 -3.50 20.81 16.79
N ILE A 65 -4.44 20.12 16.13
CA ILE A 65 -4.39 19.83 14.68
C ILE A 65 -4.48 21.12 13.86
N VAL A 66 -5.43 22.01 14.19
CA VAL A 66 -5.56 23.30 13.51
C VAL A 66 -4.32 24.17 13.70
N ALA A 67 -3.78 24.22 14.92
CA ALA A 67 -2.56 24.95 15.21
C ALA A 67 -1.34 24.39 14.44
N LEU A 68 -1.22 23.07 14.36
CA LEU A 68 -0.16 22.40 13.58
C LEU A 68 -0.25 22.77 12.09
N PHE A 69 -1.45 22.71 11.49
CA PHE A 69 -1.66 23.09 10.09
C PHE A 69 -1.36 24.58 9.86
N TYR A 70 -1.82 25.44 10.75
CA TYR A 70 -1.53 26.86 10.70
C TYR A 70 -0.01 27.13 10.74
N PHE A 71 0.70 26.49 11.67
CA PHE A 71 2.16 26.62 11.79
C PHE A 71 2.91 26.11 10.54
N ILE A 72 2.49 24.98 9.96
CA ILE A 72 3.07 24.43 8.71
C ILE A 72 2.91 25.43 7.56
N VAL A 73 1.76 26.08 7.43
CA VAL A 73 1.49 27.03 6.36
C VAL A 73 2.25 28.33 6.57
N GLN A 74 2.20 28.91 7.76
CA GLN A 74 2.91 30.16 8.08
C GLN A 74 4.43 30.02 8.02
N GLY A 75 4.98 28.88 8.43
CA GLY A 75 6.40 28.59 8.37
C GLY A 75 6.93 28.26 6.97
N GLN A 76 6.11 28.30 5.93
CA GLN A 76 6.45 27.88 4.55
C GLN A 76 6.93 26.43 4.45
N TYR A 77 6.60 25.59 5.43
CA TYR A 77 7.00 24.17 5.47
C TYR A 77 6.06 23.26 4.65
N GLY A 78 5.07 23.83 3.94
CA GLY A 78 4.05 23.06 3.23
C GLY A 78 4.65 22.07 2.22
N ARG A 79 5.60 22.51 1.40
CA ARG A 79 6.27 21.65 0.41
C ARG A 79 7.10 20.57 1.09
N ILE A 80 7.87 20.90 2.10
CA ILE A 80 8.68 19.94 2.86
C ILE A 80 7.80 18.90 3.53
N SER A 81 6.67 19.31 4.10
CA SER A 81 5.70 18.41 4.72
C SER A 81 5.07 17.45 3.70
N LEU A 82 4.72 17.91 2.50
CA LEU A 82 4.22 17.04 1.43
C LEU A 82 5.26 16.02 1.00
N VAL A 83 6.52 16.46 0.79
CA VAL A 83 7.63 15.58 0.42
C VAL A 83 7.87 14.54 1.51
N ALA A 84 7.94 14.97 2.77
CA ALA A 84 8.21 14.09 3.91
C ALA A 84 7.10 13.04 4.09
N VAL A 85 5.83 13.46 4.11
CA VAL A 85 4.71 12.51 4.29
C VAL A 85 4.61 11.54 3.13
N ASN A 86 4.78 12.02 1.90
CA ASN A 86 4.73 11.18 0.72
C ASN A 86 5.88 10.16 0.69
N GLY A 87 7.11 10.61 0.93
CA GLY A 87 8.29 9.75 1.01
C GLY A 87 8.20 8.73 2.15
N LEU A 88 7.76 9.17 3.33
CA LEU A 88 7.60 8.29 4.49
C LEU A 88 6.52 7.23 4.22
N SER A 89 5.40 7.62 3.63
CA SER A 89 4.32 6.68 3.27
C SER A 89 4.79 5.63 2.27
N HIS A 90 5.50 6.05 1.20
CA HIS A 90 6.09 5.15 0.21
C HIS A 90 7.11 4.21 0.86
N ALA A 91 8.02 4.74 1.67
CA ALA A 91 9.03 3.95 2.37
C ALA A 91 8.41 2.94 3.33
N THR A 92 7.47 3.38 4.18
CA THR A 92 6.80 2.52 5.16
C THR A 92 6.06 1.38 4.49
N LEU A 93 5.32 1.66 3.42
CA LEU A 93 4.59 0.62 2.68
C LEU A 93 5.54 -0.41 2.06
N ASN A 94 6.58 0.04 1.35
CA ASN A 94 7.52 -0.88 0.70
C ASN A 94 8.34 -1.68 1.73
N LEU A 95 8.79 -1.08 2.83
CA LEU A 95 9.49 -1.77 3.91
C LEU A 95 8.58 -2.79 4.61
N PHE A 96 7.32 -2.43 4.85
CA PHE A 96 6.34 -3.34 5.43
C PHE A 96 6.11 -4.55 4.51
N LEU A 97 5.92 -4.33 3.21
CA LEU A 97 5.73 -5.41 2.25
C LEU A 97 7.00 -6.27 2.10
N LEU A 98 8.17 -5.64 2.02
CA LEU A 98 9.45 -6.34 2.01
C LEU A 98 9.63 -7.22 3.25
N TRP A 99 9.31 -6.70 4.43
CA TRP A 99 9.34 -7.48 5.67
C TRP A 99 8.29 -8.60 5.67
N LEU A 100 7.05 -8.31 5.24
CA LEU A 100 5.97 -9.29 5.20
C LEU A 100 6.30 -10.49 4.32
N PHE A 101 6.80 -10.26 3.12
CA PHE A 101 7.22 -11.31 2.20
C PHE A 101 8.55 -11.94 2.65
N GLY A 102 9.52 -11.11 3.04
CA GLY A 102 10.88 -11.54 3.40
C GLY A 102 10.91 -12.45 4.62
N ARG A 103 10.14 -12.14 5.67
CA ARG A 103 10.08 -12.98 6.88
C ARG A 103 9.61 -14.42 6.61
N THR A 104 8.88 -14.64 5.53
CA THR A 104 8.38 -15.97 5.15
C THR A 104 9.38 -16.76 4.32
N LEU A 105 10.49 -16.15 3.88
CA LEU A 105 11.59 -16.83 3.20
C LEU A 105 12.63 -17.42 4.16
N LEU A 106 12.54 -17.11 5.46
CA LEU A 106 13.45 -17.64 6.48
C LEU A 106 13.37 -19.17 6.58
N PRO A 107 14.48 -19.84 6.97
CA PRO A 107 14.51 -21.29 7.12
C PRO A 107 13.37 -21.80 8.02
N GLY A 108 12.75 -22.91 7.63
CA GLY A 108 11.63 -23.52 8.35
C GLY A 108 10.28 -22.83 8.18
N ARG A 109 10.19 -21.78 7.36
CA ARG A 109 8.92 -21.10 7.07
C ARG A 109 8.46 -21.36 5.65
N GLU A 110 7.15 -21.42 5.46
CA GLU A 110 6.54 -21.50 4.15
C GLU A 110 6.41 -20.10 3.55
N PRO A 111 6.87 -19.85 2.28
CA PRO A 111 6.70 -18.57 1.60
C PRO A 111 5.24 -18.11 1.55
N LEU A 112 4.99 -16.78 1.67
CA LEU A 112 3.64 -16.22 1.71
C LEU A 112 2.82 -16.61 0.48
N ILE A 113 3.41 -16.56 -0.70
CA ILE A 113 2.74 -16.94 -1.95
C ILE A 113 2.37 -18.43 -1.96
N SER A 114 3.23 -19.30 -1.38
CA SER A 114 2.92 -20.74 -1.24
C SER A 114 1.75 -20.98 -0.28
N GLN A 115 1.70 -20.25 0.85
CA GLN A 115 0.59 -20.32 1.80
C GLN A 115 -0.73 -19.92 1.13
N ILE A 116 -0.74 -18.80 0.38
CA ILE A 116 -1.91 -18.33 -0.37
C ILE A 116 -2.34 -19.37 -1.41
N ALA A 117 -1.38 -19.89 -2.19
CA ALA A 117 -1.67 -20.88 -3.23
C ALA A 117 -2.25 -22.17 -2.63
N ARG A 118 -1.72 -22.64 -1.49
CA ARG A 118 -2.22 -23.80 -0.77
C ARG A 118 -3.62 -23.60 -0.21
N HIS A 119 -3.89 -22.43 0.34
CA HIS A 119 -5.21 -22.10 0.88
C HIS A 119 -6.32 -22.15 -0.20
N ILE A 120 -5.97 -21.79 -1.43
CA ILE A 120 -6.93 -21.70 -2.55
C ILE A 120 -7.07 -23.02 -3.30
N ASN A 121 -5.95 -23.75 -3.50
CA ASN A 121 -5.90 -24.92 -4.39
C ASN A 121 -5.72 -26.25 -3.62
N GLY A 122 -5.57 -26.21 -2.30
CA GLY A 122 -5.23 -27.38 -1.50
C GLY A 122 -3.74 -27.77 -1.60
N PRO A 123 -3.40 -29.05 -1.39
CA PRO A 123 -2.01 -29.51 -1.43
C PRO A 123 -1.32 -29.13 -2.75
N LEU A 124 -0.11 -28.54 -2.66
CA LEU A 124 0.66 -28.10 -3.81
C LEU A 124 1.64 -29.18 -4.26
N GLN A 125 1.79 -29.31 -5.58
CA GLN A 125 2.85 -30.14 -6.16
C GLN A 125 4.24 -29.52 -5.88
N PRO A 126 5.30 -30.33 -5.77
CA PRO A 126 6.66 -29.82 -5.46
C PRO A 126 7.14 -28.71 -6.40
N GLU A 127 6.83 -28.82 -7.69
CA GLU A 127 7.19 -27.81 -8.70
C GLU A 127 6.53 -26.44 -8.42
N ILE A 128 5.27 -26.45 -7.98
CA ILE A 128 4.52 -25.26 -7.64
C ILE A 128 5.07 -24.62 -6.35
N VAL A 129 5.53 -25.41 -5.40
CA VAL A 129 6.18 -24.91 -4.18
C VAL A 129 7.48 -24.17 -4.53
N ILE A 130 8.29 -24.71 -5.43
CA ILE A 130 9.51 -24.05 -5.89
C ILE A 130 9.18 -22.76 -6.62
N TYR A 131 8.21 -22.80 -7.54
CA TYR A 131 7.76 -21.62 -8.29
C TYR A 131 7.24 -20.51 -7.36
N THR A 132 6.34 -20.83 -6.44
CA THR A 132 5.75 -19.84 -5.52
C THR A 132 6.80 -19.21 -4.61
N ARG A 133 7.86 -19.97 -4.23
CA ARG A 133 9.02 -19.41 -3.53
C ARG A 133 9.79 -18.41 -4.40
N GLN A 134 10.01 -18.72 -5.68
CA GLN A 134 10.67 -17.79 -6.62
C GLN A 134 9.85 -16.51 -6.82
N VAL A 135 8.53 -16.63 -6.95
CA VAL A 135 7.62 -15.48 -7.01
C VAL A 135 7.72 -14.63 -5.73
N ASN A 136 7.79 -15.28 -4.56
CA ASN A 136 7.94 -14.56 -3.29
C ASN A 136 9.28 -13.78 -3.22
N ILE A 137 10.38 -14.36 -3.74
CA ILE A 137 11.68 -13.69 -3.86
C ILE A 137 11.59 -12.53 -4.83
N ALA A 138 10.93 -12.69 -5.98
CA ALA A 138 10.74 -11.64 -6.96
C ALA A 138 9.98 -10.43 -6.38
N TRP A 139 8.95 -10.65 -5.56
CA TRP A 139 8.26 -9.59 -4.83
C TRP A 139 9.16 -8.88 -3.82
N CYS A 140 9.97 -9.62 -3.04
CA CYS A 140 10.95 -9.01 -2.15
C CYS A 140 11.93 -8.13 -2.91
N SER A 141 12.46 -8.63 -4.04
CA SER A 141 13.38 -7.88 -4.90
C SER A 141 12.74 -6.63 -5.47
N PHE A 142 11.48 -6.71 -5.88
CA PHE A 142 10.70 -5.57 -6.38
C PHE A 142 10.58 -4.47 -5.32
N PHE A 143 10.15 -4.79 -4.08
CA PHE A 143 10.00 -3.80 -3.02
C PHE A 143 11.36 -3.21 -2.60
N ALA A 144 12.41 -4.03 -2.52
CA ALA A 144 13.77 -3.55 -2.25
C ALA A 144 14.26 -2.60 -3.34
N LEU A 145 14.04 -2.94 -4.62
CA LEU A 145 14.41 -2.11 -5.76
C LEU A 145 13.65 -0.77 -5.76
N GLN A 146 12.36 -0.77 -5.44
CA GLN A 146 11.57 0.44 -5.29
C GLN A 146 12.18 1.39 -4.24
N MET A 147 12.64 0.84 -3.11
CA MET A 147 13.29 1.63 -2.06
C MET A 147 14.62 2.20 -2.52
N VAL A 148 15.48 1.39 -3.14
CA VAL A 148 16.80 1.81 -3.63
C VAL A 148 16.64 2.90 -4.69
N VAL A 149 15.80 2.67 -5.71
CA VAL A 149 15.56 3.65 -6.78
C VAL A 149 14.96 4.93 -6.23
N SER A 150 13.99 4.85 -5.32
CA SER A 150 13.40 6.03 -4.69
C SER A 150 14.45 6.85 -3.93
N LEU A 151 15.34 6.19 -3.18
CA LEU A 151 16.41 6.86 -2.45
C LEU A 151 17.41 7.53 -3.40
N LEU A 152 17.85 6.82 -4.44
CA LEU A 152 18.77 7.36 -5.44
C LEU A 152 18.16 8.58 -6.16
N LEU A 153 16.91 8.49 -6.58
CA LEU A 153 16.24 9.62 -7.21
C LEU A 153 16.09 10.80 -6.24
N TYR A 154 15.77 10.55 -4.97
CA TYR A 154 15.67 11.61 -3.98
C TYR A 154 16.99 12.36 -3.75
N VAL A 155 18.11 11.63 -3.72
CA VAL A 155 19.45 12.19 -3.44
C VAL A 155 20.08 12.83 -4.66
N PHE A 156 19.94 12.22 -5.85
CA PHE A 156 20.74 12.58 -7.02
C PHE A 156 19.95 13.30 -8.12
N THR A 157 18.63 13.44 -8.00
CA THR A 157 17.81 14.06 -9.05
C THR A 157 16.92 15.19 -8.50
N PRO A 158 16.38 16.05 -9.38
CA PRO A 158 15.38 17.02 -8.95
C PRO A 158 14.18 16.33 -8.29
N ILE A 159 13.58 16.97 -7.29
CA ILE A 159 12.41 16.45 -6.54
C ILE A 159 11.25 16.08 -7.46
N ALA A 160 11.17 16.69 -8.65
CA ALA A 160 10.17 16.37 -9.67
C ALA A 160 10.30 14.92 -10.17
N ALA A 161 11.53 14.45 -10.46
CA ALA A 161 11.78 13.10 -10.94
C ALA A 161 11.47 12.06 -9.86
N TRP A 162 11.89 12.32 -8.62
CA TRP A 162 11.57 11.47 -7.49
C TRP A 162 10.05 11.41 -7.25
N SER A 163 9.38 12.55 -7.21
CA SER A 163 7.93 12.62 -7.02
C SER A 163 7.16 11.92 -8.15
N PHE A 164 7.62 12.04 -9.40
CA PHE A 164 7.04 11.31 -10.54
C PHE A 164 7.17 9.80 -10.35
N PHE A 165 8.34 9.32 -9.93
CA PHE A 165 8.58 7.91 -9.69
C PHE A 165 7.62 7.34 -8.63
N ILE A 166 7.56 7.95 -7.44
CA ILE A 166 6.78 7.38 -6.34
C ILE A 166 5.27 7.58 -6.48
N ASN A 167 4.82 8.61 -7.21
CA ASN A 167 3.39 8.90 -7.35
C ASN A 167 2.81 8.39 -8.67
N VAL A 168 3.54 8.52 -9.78
CA VAL A 168 3.01 8.19 -11.11
C VAL A 168 3.47 6.82 -11.57
N LEU A 169 4.76 6.50 -11.45
CA LEU A 169 5.32 5.23 -11.94
C LEU A 169 5.08 4.04 -10.99
N ASN A 170 4.95 4.26 -9.69
CA ASN A 170 4.82 3.18 -8.72
C ASN A 170 3.66 2.23 -9.04
N LEU A 171 2.47 2.75 -9.34
CA LEU A 171 1.30 1.94 -9.68
C LEU A 171 1.46 1.18 -11.01
N PRO A 172 1.88 1.80 -12.13
CA PRO A 172 2.22 1.07 -13.36
C PRO A 172 3.26 -0.03 -13.17
N LEU A 173 4.32 0.22 -12.38
CA LEU A 173 5.35 -0.79 -12.10
C LEU A 173 4.80 -1.96 -11.28
N LEU A 174 3.94 -1.68 -10.31
CA LEU A 174 3.24 -2.70 -9.55
C LEU A 174 2.34 -3.55 -10.45
N ILE A 175 1.56 -2.92 -11.33
CA ILE A 175 0.72 -3.62 -12.31
C ILE A 175 1.59 -4.46 -13.25
N LEU A 176 2.70 -3.90 -13.74
CA LEU A 176 3.63 -4.63 -14.60
C LEU A 176 4.17 -5.89 -13.91
N MET A 177 4.52 -5.81 -12.63
CA MET A 177 4.97 -6.97 -11.84
C MET A 177 3.90 -8.07 -11.79
N PHE A 178 2.63 -7.71 -11.57
CA PHE A 178 1.52 -8.67 -11.64
C PHE A 178 1.32 -9.27 -13.03
N VAL A 179 1.41 -8.44 -14.07
CA VAL A 179 1.25 -8.90 -15.46
C VAL A 179 2.37 -9.88 -15.85
N VAL A 180 3.62 -9.55 -15.51
CA VAL A 180 4.78 -10.44 -15.79
C VAL A 180 4.64 -11.75 -15.04
N GLU A 181 4.30 -11.73 -13.74
CA GLU A 181 4.05 -12.94 -12.96
C GLU A 181 2.93 -13.79 -13.58
N HIS A 182 1.81 -13.15 -13.92
CA HIS A 182 0.67 -13.84 -14.52
C HIS A 182 1.02 -14.46 -15.87
N ALA A 183 1.72 -13.73 -16.74
CA ALA A 183 2.16 -14.23 -18.05
C ALA A 183 3.12 -15.41 -17.90
N TYR A 184 4.09 -15.31 -16.98
CA TYR A 184 5.01 -16.41 -16.70
C TYR A 184 4.29 -17.66 -16.17
N ARG A 185 3.39 -17.49 -15.22
CA ARG A 185 2.60 -18.57 -14.64
C ARG A 185 1.72 -19.27 -15.68
N THR A 186 1.04 -18.52 -16.53
CA THR A 186 0.18 -19.09 -17.56
C THR A 186 0.96 -19.84 -18.63
N ALA A 187 2.17 -19.38 -18.96
CA ALA A 187 3.05 -20.04 -19.93
C ALA A 187 3.63 -21.36 -19.41
N HIS A 188 4.02 -21.42 -18.12
CA HIS A 188 4.72 -22.58 -17.56
C HIS A 188 3.81 -23.54 -16.78
N PHE A 189 2.68 -23.06 -16.27
CA PHE A 189 1.74 -23.84 -15.43
C PHE A 189 0.29 -23.66 -15.88
N PRO A 190 -0.08 -24.04 -17.11
CA PRO A 190 -1.42 -23.79 -17.67
C PRO A 190 -2.54 -24.43 -16.87
N ASN A 191 -2.30 -25.58 -16.24
CA ASN A 191 -3.28 -26.29 -15.42
C ASN A 191 -3.54 -25.62 -14.04
N HIS A 192 -2.62 -24.76 -13.57
CA HIS A 192 -2.72 -24.00 -12.32
C HIS A 192 -3.11 -22.54 -12.55
N SER A 193 -3.22 -22.10 -13.80
CA SER A 193 -3.49 -20.70 -14.16
C SER A 193 -4.93 -20.24 -13.87
N ARG A 194 -5.85 -21.16 -13.56
CA ARG A 194 -7.29 -20.85 -13.37
C ARG A 194 -7.61 -20.17 -12.05
N THR A 195 -6.62 -19.96 -11.17
CA THR A 195 -6.86 -19.25 -9.90
C THR A 195 -6.82 -17.74 -10.13
N SER A 196 -8.00 -17.17 -10.34
CA SER A 196 -8.19 -15.72 -10.49
C SER A 196 -7.88 -15.00 -9.16
N ILE A 197 -7.27 -13.82 -9.24
CA ILE A 197 -7.13 -12.88 -8.09
C ILE A 197 -8.48 -12.63 -7.43
N LEU A 198 -9.57 -12.61 -8.21
CA LEU A 198 -10.94 -12.50 -7.69
C LEU A 198 -11.31 -13.64 -6.74
N LYS A 199 -10.84 -14.87 -7.02
CA LYS A 199 -11.07 -16.03 -6.15
C LYS A 199 -10.29 -15.92 -4.84
N VAL A 200 -9.08 -15.34 -4.87
CA VAL A 200 -8.30 -15.02 -3.66
C VAL A 200 -9.07 -14.04 -2.78
N ILE A 201 -9.53 -12.93 -3.36
CA ILE A 201 -10.31 -11.91 -2.65
C ILE A 201 -11.61 -12.50 -2.10
N GLU A 202 -12.30 -13.34 -2.87
CA GLU A 202 -13.55 -13.98 -2.45
C GLU A 202 -13.35 -14.93 -1.25
N VAL A 203 -12.33 -15.77 -1.29
CA VAL A 203 -12.00 -16.72 -0.22
C VAL A 203 -11.67 -15.96 1.07
N TYR A 204 -10.75 -14.99 1.01
CA TYR A 204 -10.39 -14.20 2.20
C TYR A 204 -11.56 -13.35 2.72
N SER A 205 -12.40 -12.80 1.85
CA SER A 205 -13.58 -12.04 2.29
C SER A 205 -14.62 -12.91 3.01
N LYS A 206 -14.75 -14.18 2.63
CA LYS A 206 -15.62 -15.14 3.31
C LYS A 206 -15.08 -15.56 4.68
N ASP A 207 -13.76 -15.77 4.80
CA ASP A 207 -13.10 -16.12 6.06
C ASP A 207 -13.20 -14.98 7.10
N PHE A 208 -13.11 -13.71 6.64
CA PHE A 208 -13.33 -12.56 7.51
C PHE A 208 -14.80 -12.33 7.87
N ALA A 209 -15.73 -12.77 7.04
CA ALA A 209 -17.17 -12.63 7.26
C ALA A 209 -17.77 -13.79 8.08
N ALA A 210 -17.09 -14.93 8.17
CA ALA A 210 -17.56 -16.06 8.96
C ALA A 210 -17.44 -15.72 10.46
N PRO A 211 -18.53 -15.74 11.24
CA PRO A 211 -18.43 -15.59 12.68
C PRO A 211 -17.61 -16.76 13.22
N LYS A 212 -16.57 -16.47 14.03
CA LYS A 212 -15.89 -17.48 14.83
C LYS A 212 -16.95 -18.18 15.68
N SER A 213 -17.47 -19.30 15.17
CA SER A 213 -18.34 -20.16 15.96
C SER A 213 -17.55 -20.62 17.18
N ALA A 214 -18.07 -20.26 18.33
CA ALA A 214 -17.56 -20.59 19.64
C ALA A 214 -17.27 -22.09 19.72
N ASP A 215 -16.01 -22.47 19.64
CA ASP A 215 -15.54 -23.73 20.21
C ASP A 215 -15.26 -23.49 21.70
N ASN A 216 -16.34 -23.46 22.45
CA ASN A 216 -16.30 -23.51 23.91
C ASN A 216 -17.31 -24.55 24.39
N LYS A 217 -16.97 -25.81 24.20
CA LYS A 217 -17.52 -26.95 24.95
C LYS A 217 -16.54 -28.12 24.91
N ARG A 218 -15.59 -28.18 25.84
CA ARG A 218 -15.38 -29.33 26.75
C ARG A 218 -14.20 -29.06 27.65
#